data_efff0e4ac3681e77d66fd4071671fbad
#
_entry.id   efff0e4ac3681e77d66fd4071671fbad
#
_cell.length_a   1.000
_cell.length_b   1.000
_cell.length_c   1.000
_cell.angle_alpha   90.00
_cell.angle_beta   90.00
_cell.angle_gamma   90.00
#
_symmetry.space_group_name_H-M   'P 1'
#
loop_
_entity.id
_entity.type
_entity.pdbx_description
1 polymer ?
#
loop_
_entity_poly.entity_id
_entity_poly.type
_entity_poly.pdbx_seq_one_letter_code
_entity_poly.pdbx_strand_id
1 'polypeptide(L)'
;MSGLVVGYGSPDPLKMEEMFKKINYRGPYVSGISTNKQVMMAQNYLKADCPMANPDRNKVPITSSGNGVWQICYDGQMGNHKELAKAHGLSNGPFQEERLLLHLHQKHGSDMCEYLDDAIFAFVISNGDEIFAARDLLGIKTLFYGRRDNTLYLATELKSLATVTDDIHEFPPGHYMDSGGSLSRFAELPKTPPEHLHSDLNQMVEDIRDIIQRSLQSRVDFTVETGGLLSGGMDSSVINYLASQLYKEKFGNDARLKTFAVGVGESEDIETARTMAKQIDSDHHELIVDLDQILTVLPEVIYFLESFDPSLVRGSVSNYLISKYAREQGIDLLLSGEGGDEIFCGYIYLKDFPAEELFARQMECVGFLHNNASLRLDRMNHCNSVRVVAPLISGELFRYTLAIPAEYKQKPVGNDKVEKWIFRKAFEPFLPAAITQRVKQEFSQGSGSAAVLPSYFENLIGDDELSKAQSKYSIIRSKEELYYFQLFTDNFGDGLAVETVGQWPKL
;
A
#
# COMPACT_ATOMS: atom_id res chain seq x y z
N MET A 1 2.20 6.25 -9.09
CA MET A 1 1.07 6.16 -8.17
C MET A 1 0.54 7.55 -7.93
N SER A 2 -0.74 7.74 -8.12
CA SER A 2 -1.32 9.07 -8.33
C SER A 2 -2.67 9.19 -7.62
N GLY A 3 -3.19 10.40 -7.51
CA GLY A 3 -4.54 10.63 -7.08
C GLY A 3 -5.46 10.77 -8.29
N LEU A 4 -6.63 10.16 -8.26
CA LEU A 4 -7.64 10.30 -9.30
C LEU A 4 -8.99 10.75 -8.70
N VAL A 5 -9.73 11.53 -9.49
CA VAL A 5 -11.14 11.84 -9.26
C VAL A 5 -11.90 11.74 -10.58
N VAL A 6 -13.08 11.15 -10.55
CA VAL A 6 -13.95 10.98 -11.71
C VAL A 6 -15.40 11.30 -11.32
N GLY A 7 -16.08 12.08 -12.14
CA GLY A 7 -17.51 12.33 -12.06
C GLY A 7 -18.21 11.85 -13.31
N TYR A 8 -19.28 11.08 -13.18
CA TYR A 8 -20.08 10.50 -14.27
C TYR A 8 -21.56 10.83 -14.12
N GLY A 9 -22.18 11.35 -15.16
CA GLY A 9 -23.57 11.78 -15.22
C GLY A 9 -23.68 13.28 -15.51
N SER A 10 -23.71 14.10 -14.49
CA SER A 10 -23.75 15.58 -14.61
C SER A 10 -22.79 16.23 -13.61
N PRO A 11 -21.47 15.94 -13.69
CA PRO A 11 -20.53 16.45 -12.71
C PRO A 11 -20.40 17.97 -12.78
N ASP A 12 -20.45 18.61 -11.60
CA ASP A 12 -20.21 20.04 -11.45
C ASP A 12 -18.69 20.33 -11.49
N PRO A 13 -18.20 21.15 -12.44
CA PRO A 13 -16.78 21.45 -12.55
C PRO A 13 -16.14 22.03 -11.29
N LEU A 14 -16.87 22.86 -10.53
CA LEU A 14 -16.35 23.47 -9.30
C LEU A 14 -16.17 22.43 -8.20
N LYS A 15 -17.12 21.50 -8.07
CA LYS A 15 -17.00 20.39 -7.13
C LYS A 15 -15.88 19.43 -7.53
N MET A 16 -15.73 19.12 -8.81
CA MET A 16 -14.62 18.30 -9.30
C MET A 16 -13.27 18.94 -9.00
N GLU A 17 -13.14 20.27 -9.14
CA GLU A 17 -11.94 21.01 -8.78
C GLU A 17 -11.68 20.96 -7.27
N GLU A 18 -12.69 21.08 -6.44
CA GLU A 18 -12.58 20.97 -4.98
C GLU A 18 -12.13 19.56 -4.55
N MET A 19 -12.77 18.53 -5.09
CA MET A 19 -12.35 17.14 -4.90
C MET A 19 -10.88 16.93 -5.24
N PHE A 20 -10.47 17.42 -6.40
CA PHE A 20 -9.11 17.23 -6.90
C PHE A 20 -8.07 17.97 -6.06
N LYS A 21 -8.38 19.17 -5.56
CA LYS A 21 -7.52 19.93 -4.65
C LYS A 21 -7.22 19.16 -3.36
N LYS A 22 -8.17 18.39 -2.85
CA LYS A 22 -8.00 17.61 -1.61
C LYS A 22 -6.93 16.53 -1.70
N ILE A 23 -6.64 16.05 -2.91
CA ILE A 23 -5.66 14.99 -3.16
C ILE A 23 -4.45 15.46 -3.97
N ASN A 24 -4.24 16.77 -4.11
CA ASN A 24 -3.14 17.33 -4.92
C ASN A 24 -1.75 16.89 -4.46
N TYR A 25 -1.58 16.63 -3.16
CA TYR A 25 -0.32 16.16 -2.58
C TYR A 25 0.09 14.76 -3.07
N ARG A 26 -0.86 13.95 -3.57
CA ARG A 26 -0.57 12.61 -4.12
C ARG A 26 0.24 12.68 -5.42
N GLY A 27 0.26 13.83 -6.09
CA GLY A 27 1.00 14.01 -7.32
C GLY A 27 1.17 15.48 -7.71
N PRO A 28 1.89 16.29 -6.93
CA PRO A 28 2.03 17.72 -7.19
C PRO A 28 2.93 18.04 -8.38
N TYR A 29 3.55 17.05 -9.02
CA TYR A 29 4.52 17.26 -10.08
C TYR A 29 3.86 17.68 -11.40
N VAL A 30 2.89 16.90 -11.88
CA VAL A 30 2.06 17.25 -13.05
C VAL A 30 0.64 16.70 -12.88
N SER A 31 -0.32 17.26 -13.60
CA SER A 31 -1.72 16.79 -13.56
C SER A 31 -2.36 16.76 -14.95
N GLY A 32 -3.35 15.88 -15.12
CA GLY A 32 -4.22 15.79 -16.29
C GLY A 32 -5.68 16.02 -15.92
N ILE A 33 -6.41 16.74 -16.75
CA ILE A 33 -7.86 16.95 -16.62
C ILE A 33 -8.48 16.76 -17.99
N SER A 34 -9.60 16.05 -18.03
CA SER A 34 -10.41 15.84 -19.24
C SER A 34 -11.89 16.00 -18.92
N THR A 35 -12.60 16.63 -19.84
CA THR A 35 -14.07 16.65 -19.85
C THR A 35 -14.53 16.10 -21.18
N ASN A 36 -15.29 15.02 -21.14
CA ASN A 36 -15.82 14.35 -22.33
C ASN A 36 -17.28 13.96 -22.08
N LYS A 37 -18.20 14.61 -22.80
CA LYS A 37 -19.66 14.41 -22.68
C LYS A 37 -20.13 14.52 -21.20
N GLN A 38 -20.58 13.40 -20.61
CA GLN A 38 -21.08 13.33 -19.23
C GLN A 38 -20.03 12.89 -18.21
N VAL A 39 -18.73 12.86 -18.59
CA VAL A 39 -17.63 12.44 -17.72
C VAL A 39 -16.59 13.53 -17.55
N MET A 40 -16.23 13.79 -16.31
CA MET A 40 -15.04 14.58 -15.95
C MET A 40 -14.05 13.67 -15.24
N MET A 41 -12.80 13.72 -15.67
CA MET A 41 -11.68 12.94 -15.11
C MET A 41 -10.52 13.89 -14.77
N ALA A 42 -9.93 13.70 -13.60
CA ALA A 42 -8.70 14.39 -13.24
C ALA A 42 -7.75 13.42 -12.53
N GLN A 43 -6.47 13.53 -12.85
CA GLN A 43 -5.39 12.73 -12.28
C GLN A 43 -4.15 13.57 -12.08
N ASN A 44 -3.46 13.35 -10.96
CA ASN A 44 -2.16 13.93 -10.70
C ASN A 44 -1.09 12.85 -10.61
N TYR A 45 0.19 13.25 -10.79
CA TYR A 45 1.31 12.33 -10.85
C TYR A 45 2.48 12.83 -10.01
N LEU A 46 3.17 11.91 -9.33
CA LEU A 46 4.49 12.14 -8.76
C LEU A 46 5.56 12.18 -9.86
N LYS A 47 6.71 12.75 -9.55
CA LYS A 47 7.88 12.72 -10.44
C LYS A 47 8.29 11.27 -10.78
N ALA A 48 8.19 10.36 -9.81
CA ALA A 48 8.50 8.95 -10.00
C ALA A 48 7.53 8.21 -10.97
N ASP A 49 6.33 8.75 -11.21
CA ASP A 49 5.37 8.18 -12.17
C ASP A 49 5.56 8.75 -13.59
N CYS A 50 6.08 9.98 -13.67
CA CYS A 50 6.27 10.72 -14.92
C CYS A 50 7.64 11.39 -14.99
N PRO A 51 8.76 10.67 -14.89
CA PRO A 51 10.09 11.27 -14.79
C PRO A 51 10.49 12.08 -16.02
N MET A 52 9.86 11.83 -17.17
CA MET A 52 10.11 12.52 -18.44
C MET A 52 9.15 13.70 -18.70
N ALA A 53 8.18 13.95 -17.81
CA ALA A 53 7.28 15.08 -17.96
C ALA A 53 8.02 16.41 -17.68
N ASN A 54 7.65 17.45 -18.42
CA ASN A 54 8.17 18.80 -18.17
C ASN A 54 7.29 19.48 -17.11
N PRO A 55 7.81 19.72 -15.88
CA PRO A 55 7.04 20.34 -14.81
C PRO A 55 6.64 21.79 -15.12
N ASP A 56 7.36 22.51 -16.00
CA ASP A 56 7.02 23.88 -16.39
C ASP A 56 5.69 23.98 -17.14
N ARG A 57 5.21 22.87 -17.70
CA ARG A 57 3.88 22.79 -18.32
C ARG A 57 2.77 22.47 -17.34
N ASN A 58 3.07 21.91 -16.17
CA ASN A 58 2.17 21.50 -15.08
C ASN A 58 0.92 20.71 -15.50
N LYS A 59 0.79 20.38 -16.77
CA LYS A 59 -0.35 19.64 -17.35
C LYS A 59 0.14 18.58 -18.32
N VAL A 60 -0.41 17.38 -18.17
CA VAL A 60 -0.31 16.28 -19.13
C VAL A 60 -1.73 15.89 -19.55
N PRO A 61 -1.96 15.42 -20.77
CA PRO A 61 -3.26 14.89 -21.13
C PRO A 61 -3.55 13.62 -20.33
N ILE A 62 -4.83 13.39 -20.00
CA ILE A 62 -5.28 12.08 -19.53
C ILE A 62 -4.97 11.06 -20.66
N THR A 63 -4.37 9.92 -20.29
CA THR A 63 -3.97 8.91 -21.27
C THR A 63 -5.17 8.41 -22.05
N SER A 64 -5.02 8.40 -23.37
CA SER A 64 -6.09 8.04 -24.31
C SER A 64 -5.68 6.86 -25.19
N SER A 65 -6.66 6.09 -25.66
CA SER A 65 -6.48 5.07 -26.69
C SER A 65 -6.00 5.69 -28.02
N GLY A 66 -5.42 4.87 -28.90
CA GLY A 66 -4.85 5.34 -30.17
C GLY A 66 -5.86 6.05 -31.09
N ASN A 67 -7.17 5.76 -30.97
CA ASN A 67 -8.26 6.46 -31.67
C ASN A 67 -8.83 7.65 -30.89
N GLY A 68 -8.31 7.95 -29.68
CA GLY A 68 -8.75 9.05 -28.84
C GLY A 68 -10.13 8.87 -28.17
N VAL A 69 -10.78 7.74 -28.35
CA VAL A 69 -12.16 7.51 -27.85
C VAL A 69 -12.18 7.20 -26.36
N TRP A 70 -11.30 6.29 -25.92
CA TRP A 70 -11.23 5.86 -24.53
C TRP A 70 -10.11 6.57 -23.78
N GLN A 71 -10.38 6.95 -22.54
CA GLN A 71 -9.45 7.60 -21.63
C GLN A 71 -9.38 6.83 -20.31
N ILE A 72 -8.27 6.94 -19.59
CA ILE A 72 -8.06 6.27 -18.32
C ILE A 72 -7.42 7.19 -17.28
N CYS A 73 -7.95 7.13 -16.05
CA CYS A 73 -7.24 7.50 -14.82
C CYS A 73 -6.81 6.22 -14.11
N TYR A 74 -5.55 6.15 -13.68
CA TYR A 74 -4.93 4.94 -13.13
C TYR A 74 -4.01 5.26 -11.97
N ASP A 75 -4.22 4.61 -10.83
CA ASP A 75 -3.28 4.50 -9.73
C ASP A 75 -2.89 3.04 -9.56
N GLY A 76 -1.64 2.69 -9.84
CA GLY A 76 -1.25 1.29 -9.76
C GLY A 76 0.19 1.00 -10.16
N GLN A 77 0.48 -0.29 -10.22
CA GLN A 77 1.75 -0.83 -10.69
C GLN A 77 1.55 -2.29 -11.14
N MET A 78 2.04 -2.62 -12.30
CA MET A 78 1.99 -3.97 -12.87
C MET A 78 3.40 -4.54 -12.98
N GLY A 79 3.67 -5.67 -12.31
CA GLY A 79 4.97 -6.33 -12.36
C GLY A 79 5.31 -6.92 -13.73
N ASN A 80 4.32 -7.42 -14.44
CA ASN A 80 4.44 -8.08 -15.74
C ASN A 80 4.06 -7.19 -16.93
N HIS A 81 3.95 -5.86 -16.76
CA HIS A 81 3.45 -4.97 -17.83
C HIS A 81 4.26 -5.02 -19.13
N LYS A 82 5.59 -5.20 -19.04
CA LYS A 82 6.47 -5.24 -20.22
C LYS A 82 6.23 -6.48 -21.06
N GLU A 83 6.14 -7.65 -20.42
CA GLU A 83 5.86 -8.92 -21.06
C GLU A 83 4.46 -8.93 -21.68
N LEU A 84 3.47 -8.46 -20.92
CA LEU A 84 2.08 -8.39 -21.35
C LEU A 84 1.91 -7.39 -22.51
N ALA A 85 2.52 -6.21 -22.44
CA ALA A 85 2.53 -5.24 -23.55
C ALA A 85 3.15 -5.82 -24.83
N LYS A 86 4.28 -6.52 -24.69
CA LYS A 86 4.95 -7.21 -25.81
C LYS A 86 4.05 -8.30 -26.44
N ALA A 87 3.38 -9.10 -25.60
CA ALA A 87 2.44 -10.14 -26.08
C ALA A 87 1.25 -9.56 -26.85
N HIS A 88 0.87 -8.32 -26.54
CA HIS A 88 -0.20 -7.58 -27.23
C HIS A 88 0.31 -6.64 -28.35
N GLY A 89 1.60 -6.68 -28.69
CA GLY A 89 2.19 -5.87 -29.77
C GLY A 89 2.28 -4.37 -29.48
N LEU A 90 2.26 -3.98 -28.20
CA LEU A 90 2.39 -2.59 -27.79
C LEU A 90 3.86 -2.19 -27.64
N SER A 91 4.23 -1.03 -28.15
CA SER A 91 5.57 -0.48 -28.04
C SER A 91 5.83 0.10 -26.64
N ASN A 92 7.10 0.05 -26.21
CA ASN A 92 7.54 0.76 -25.00
C ASN A 92 7.32 2.27 -25.15
N GLY A 93 7.14 2.95 -24.03
CA GLY A 93 6.99 4.42 -24.01
C GLY A 93 6.27 4.91 -22.76
N PRO A 94 6.08 6.23 -22.64
CA PRO A 94 5.38 6.83 -21.49
C PRO A 94 3.98 6.24 -21.31
N PHE A 95 3.53 6.14 -20.06
CA PHE A 95 2.21 5.65 -19.70
C PHE A 95 1.89 4.26 -20.31
N GLN A 96 2.90 3.35 -20.29
CA GLN A 96 2.77 2.04 -20.90
C GLN A 96 1.68 1.18 -20.23
N GLU A 97 1.58 1.25 -18.90
CA GLU A 97 0.56 0.51 -18.13
C GLU A 97 -0.84 0.99 -18.49
N GLU A 98 -1.07 2.31 -18.53
CA GLU A 98 -2.36 2.90 -18.92
C GLU A 98 -2.76 2.54 -20.37
N ARG A 99 -1.80 2.59 -21.30
CA ARG A 99 -2.05 2.19 -22.70
C ARG A 99 -2.36 0.71 -22.82
N LEU A 100 -1.71 -0.13 -22.01
CA LEU A 100 -2.00 -1.56 -21.95
C LEU A 100 -3.40 -1.82 -21.42
N LEU A 101 -3.78 -1.15 -20.30
CA LEU A 101 -5.13 -1.27 -19.73
C LEU A 101 -6.22 -0.84 -20.71
N LEU A 102 -6.03 0.28 -21.44
CA LEU A 102 -6.94 0.71 -22.48
C LEU A 102 -7.06 -0.31 -23.62
N HIS A 103 -5.94 -0.89 -24.05
CA HIS A 103 -5.92 -1.93 -25.09
C HIS A 103 -6.65 -3.19 -24.63
N LEU A 104 -6.38 -3.65 -23.40
CA LEU A 104 -7.05 -4.83 -22.84
C LEU A 104 -8.56 -4.59 -22.71
N HIS A 105 -8.98 -3.40 -22.24
CA HIS A 105 -10.40 -3.06 -22.14
C HIS A 105 -11.09 -3.05 -23.52
N GLN A 106 -10.49 -2.44 -24.53
CA GLN A 106 -11.04 -2.42 -25.88
C GLN A 106 -11.18 -3.81 -26.50
N LYS A 107 -10.29 -4.74 -26.12
CA LYS A 107 -10.25 -6.08 -26.68
C LYS A 107 -11.12 -7.08 -25.93
N HIS A 108 -11.20 -6.96 -24.61
CA HIS A 108 -11.78 -7.97 -23.72
C HIS A 108 -12.93 -7.45 -22.85
N GLY A 109 -13.22 -6.13 -22.85
CA GLY A 109 -14.23 -5.55 -21.96
C GLY A 109 -13.90 -5.79 -20.50
N SER A 110 -14.87 -6.26 -19.70
CA SER A 110 -14.69 -6.60 -18.29
C SER A 110 -13.72 -7.76 -18.04
N ASP A 111 -13.60 -8.70 -18.98
CA ASP A 111 -12.72 -9.86 -18.87
C ASP A 111 -11.24 -9.45 -18.88
N MET A 112 -10.92 -8.17 -19.17
CA MET A 112 -9.58 -7.63 -19.03
C MET A 112 -8.98 -7.87 -17.63
N CYS A 113 -9.81 -7.90 -16.59
CA CYS A 113 -9.36 -8.10 -15.21
C CYS A 113 -8.67 -9.46 -14.97
N GLU A 114 -8.94 -10.46 -15.80
CA GLU A 114 -8.29 -11.78 -15.75
C GLU A 114 -6.81 -11.74 -16.16
N TYR A 115 -6.38 -10.68 -16.87
CA TYR A 115 -4.99 -10.49 -17.30
C TYR A 115 -4.14 -9.72 -16.27
N LEU A 116 -4.75 -9.24 -15.17
CA LEU A 116 -4.12 -8.34 -14.19
C LEU A 116 -3.66 -9.08 -12.92
N ASP A 117 -3.13 -10.26 -13.09
CA ASP A 117 -2.78 -11.20 -11.99
C ASP A 117 -1.51 -10.82 -11.20
N ASP A 118 -0.61 -9.99 -11.73
CA ASP A 118 0.54 -9.39 -11.03
C ASP A 118 0.46 -7.86 -11.01
N ALA A 119 -0.74 -7.35 -10.72
CA ALA A 119 -1.02 -5.92 -10.68
C ALA A 119 -1.69 -5.50 -9.36
N ILE A 120 -1.29 -4.35 -8.85
CA ILE A 120 -2.01 -3.59 -7.83
C ILE A 120 -2.57 -2.36 -8.50
N PHE A 121 -3.87 -2.10 -8.38
CA PHE A 121 -4.50 -1.03 -9.15
C PHE A 121 -5.83 -0.52 -8.60
N ALA A 122 -6.08 0.76 -8.90
CA ALA A 122 -7.40 1.35 -8.98
C ALA A 122 -7.44 2.17 -10.27
N PHE A 123 -8.43 1.97 -11.12
CA PHE A 123 -8.57 2.73 -12.35
C PHE A 123 -10.02 3.01 -12.71
N VAL A 124 -10.20 4.04 -13.53
CA VAL A 124 -11.46 4.35 -14.20
C VAL A 124 -11.17 4.61 -15.67
N ILE A 125 -11.85 3.87 -16.55
CA ILE A 125 -11.81 3.99 -18.00
C ILE A 125 -13.15 4.59 -18.48
N SER A 126 -13.12 5.48 -19.48
CA SER A 126 -14.33 6.09 -20.03
C SER A 126 -14.19 6.48 -21.50
N ASN A 127 -15.30 6.43 -22.24
CA ASN A 127 -15.45 7.01 -23.59
C ASN A 127 -16.37 8.26 -23.61
N GLY A 128 -16.72 8.76 -22.41
CA GLY A 128 -17.61 9.90 -22.21
C GLY A 128 -19.09 9.51 -22.09
N ASP A 129 -19.53 8.39 -22.63
CA ASP A 129 -20.90 7.86 -22.47
C ASP A 129 -20.96 6.75 -21.42
N GLU A 130 -19.87 6.04 -21.27
CA GLU A 130 -19.74 4.87 -20.38
C GLU A 130 -18.52 5.02 -19.50
N ILE A 131 -18.56 4.37 -18.32
CA ILE A 131 -17.42 4.19 -17.43
C ILE A 131 -17.22 2.70 -17.12
N PHE A 132 -15.96 2.34 -16.85
CA PHE A 132 -15.56 1.06 -16.27
C PHE A 132 -14.50 1.33 -15.21
N ALA A 133 -14.81 1.03 -13.95
CA ALA A 133 -13.90 1.20 -12.83
C ALA A 133 -13.56 -0.15 -12.23
N ALA A 134 -12.32 -0.35 -11.78
CA ALA A 134 -11.93 -1.61 -11.12
C ALA A 134 -10.85 -1.37 -10.05
N ARG A 135 -10.82 -2.26 -9.05
CA ARG A 135 -9.84 -2.27 -7.97
C ARG A 135 -9.24 -3.66 -7.79
N ASP A 136 -7.93 -3.74 -7.54
CA ASP A 136 -7.18 -4.99 -7.42
C ASP A 136 -7.72 -5.95 -6.34
N LEU A 137 -7.37 -7.25 -6.47
CA LEU A 137 -7.83 -8.34 -5.61
C LEU A 137 -7.55 -8.10 -4.12
N LEU A 138 -6.38 -7.54 -3.79
CA LEU A 138 -5.95 -7.30 -2.42
C LEU A 138 -6.39 -5.92 -1.91
N GLY A 139 -6.93 -5.06 -2.79
CA GLY A 139 -7.33 -3.70 -2.47
C GLY A 139 -6.17 -2.79 -2.07
N ILE A 140 -4.95 -3.10 -2.54
CA ILE A 140 -3.73 -2.33 -2.20
C ILE A 140 -3.88 -0.88 -2.60
N LYS A 141 -4.50 -0.63 -3.77
CA LYS A 141 -4.87 0.71 -4.19
C LYS A 141 -6.25 1.08 -3.70
N THR A 142 -6.36 2.26 -3.13
CA THR A 142 -7.63 2.73 -2.58
C THR A 142 -8.50 3.35 -3.66
N LEU A 143 -9.79 3.06 -3.60
CA LEU A 143 -10.82 3.69 -4.40
C LEU A 143 -12.09 3.78 -3.57
N PHE A 144 -12.75 4.92 -3.63
CA PHE A 144 -14.04 5.17 -3.00
C PHE A 144 -15.03 5.66 -4.05
N TYR A 145 -16.31 5.44 -3.80
CA TYR A 145 -17.37 5.94 -4.66
C TYR A 145 -18.54 6.48 -3.83
N GLY A 146 -19.33 7.33 -4.45
CA GLY A 146 -20.52 7.87 -3.84
C GLY A 146 -21.40 8.58 -4.85
N ARG A 147 -22.66 8.84 -4.49
CA ARG A 147 -23.60 9.50 -5.38
C ARG A 147 -24.10 10.81 -4.77
N ARG A 148 -24.33 11.76 -5.65
CA ARG A 148 -25.12 12.95 -5.33
C ARG A 148 -25.98 13.30 -6.54
N ASP A 149 -27.25 13.42 -6.31
CA ASP A 149 -28.23 13.62 -7.38
C ASP A 149 -28.07 12.52 -8.46
N ASN A 150 -27.90 12.88 -9.72
CA ASN A 150 -27.69 11.96 -10.84
C ASN A 150 -26.20 11.74 -11.19
N THR A 151 -25.30 12.08 -10.29
CA THR A 151 -23.86 11.97 -10.55
C THR A 151 -23.24 10.93 -9.62
N LEU A 152 -22.47 10.00 -10.23
CA LEU A 152 -21.57 9.09 -9.55
C LEU A 152 -20.19 9.74 -9.49
N TYR A 153 -19.61 9.80 -8.29
CA TYR A 153 -18.26 10.28 -8.06
C TYR A 153 -17.37 9.12 -7.61
N LEU A 154 -16.15 9.08 -8.13
CA LEU A 154 -15.11 8.14 -7.68
C LEU A 154 -13.86 8.94 -7.34
N ALA A 155 -13.16 8.52 -6.27
CA ALA A 155 -11.92 9.16 -5.84
C ALA A 155 -10.99 8.17 -5.12
N THR A 156 -9.70 8.43 -5.20
CA THR A 156 -8.68 7.63 -4.50
C THR A 156 -8.82 7.72 -2.97
N GLU A 157 -9.35 8.85 -2.46
CA GLU A 157 -9.44 9.12 -1.02
C GLU A 157 -10.80 9.62 -0.60
N LEU A 158 -11.21 9.20 0.60
CA LEU A 158 -12.48 9.56 1.23
C LEU A 158 -12.66 11.07 1.36
N LYS A 159 -11.62 11.81 1.81
CA LYS A 159 -11.66 13.28 1.96
C LYS A 159 -12.05 14.03 0.69
N SER A 160 -11.75 13.44 -0.45
CA SER A 160 -12.12 14.00 -1.75
C SER A 160 -13.62 13.87 -1.98
N LEU A 161 -14.22 12.70 -1.72
CA LEU A 161 -15.67 12.48 -1.83
C LEU A 161 -16.46 13.29 -0.80
N ALA A 162 -15.98 13.40 0.43
CA ALA A 162 -16.62 14.15 1.51
C ALA A 162 -16.84 15.64 1.19
N THR A 163 -16.18 16.18 0.17
CA THR A 163 -16.48 17.55 -0.30
C THR A 163 -17.79 17.65 -1.09
N VAL A 164 -18.28 16.55 -1.62
CA VAL A 164 -19.43 16.55 -2.54
C VAL A 164 -20.61 15.73 -2.08
N THR A 165 -20.41 14.71 -1.25
CA THR A 165 -21.48 13.82 -0.80
C THR A 165 -21.18 13.20 0.55
N ASP A 166 -22.23 12.85 1.32
CA ASP A 166 -22.16 12.02 2.52
C ASP A 166 -22.46 10.53 2.20
N ASP A 167 -22.88 10.22 0.97
CA ASP A 167 -23.05 8.86 0.45
C ASP A 167 -21.68 8.33 0.00
N ILE A 168 -20.91 7.78 0.94
CA ILE A 168 -19.53 7.37 0.74
C ILE A 168 -19.39 5.88 1.02
N HIS A 169 -18.81 5.17 0.05
CA HIS A 169 -18.56 3.74 0.13
C HIS A 169 -17.12 3.43 -0.31
N GLU A 170 -16.49 2.48 0.37
CA GLU A 170 -15.26 1.89 -0.14
C GLU A 170 -15.57 1.02 -1.37
N PHE A 171 -14.78 1.15 -2.43
CA PHE A 171 -14.87 0.27 -3.58
C PHE A 171 -14.26 -1.09 -3.21
N PRO A 172 -15.02 -2.19 -3.23
CA PRO A 172 -14.55 -3.46 -2.68
C PRO A 172 -13.39 -4.06 -3.49
N PRO A 173 -12.40 -4.68 -2.83
CA PRO A 173 -11.32 -5.41 -3.50
C PRO A 173 -11.83 -6.50 -4.45
N GLY A 174 -11.14 -6.70 -5.59
CA GLY A 174 -11.50 -7.72 -6.56
C GLY A 174 -12.80 -7.48 -7.32
N HIS A 175 -13.27 -6.22 -7.36
CA HIS A 175 -14.50 -5.86 -8.07
C HIS A 175 -14.26 -4.85 -9.18
N TYR A 176 -15.20 -4.84 -10.13
CA TYR A 176 -15.36 -3.76 -11.10
C TYR A 176 -16.78 -3.18 -11.03
N MET A 177 -16.95 -1.99 -11.57
CA MET A 177 -18.21 -1.26 -11.67
C MET A 177 -18.35 -0.75 -13.11
N ASP A 178 -19.52 -0.95 -13.70
CA ASP A 178 -19.92 -0.41 -15.00
C ASP A 178 -20.74 0.91 -14.86
N SER A 179 -21.17 1.44 -15.98
CA SER A 179 -21.96 2.67 -16.08
C SER A 179 -23.30 2.62 -15.34
N GLY A 180 -23.85 1.43 -15.09
CA GLY A 180 -25.05 1.21 -14.28
C GLY A 180 -24.80 1.44 -12.79
N GLY A 181 -23.52 1.47 -12.39
CA GLY A 181 -23.11 1.57 -10.99
C GLY A 181 -23.26 0.26 -10.22
N SER A 182 -23.39 -0.86 -10.92
CA SER A 182 -23.46 -2.19 -10.34
C SER A 182 -22.06 -2.73 -10.13
N LEU A 183 -21.79 -3.20 -8.90
CA LEU A 183 -20.53 -3.88 -8.56
C LEU A 183 -20.58 -5.34 -8.97
N SER A 184 -19.57 -5.81 -9.68
CA SER A 184 -19.37 -7.21 -10.07
C SER A 184 -18.00 -7.68 -9.61
N ARG A 185 -17.95 -8.88 -9.03
CA ARG A 185 -16.70 -9.47 -8.54
C ARG A 185 -16.02 -10.23 -9.68
N PHE A 186 -14.76 -9.89 -9.98
CA PHE A 186 -13.94 -10.61 -10.96
C PHE A 186 -12.94 -11.57 -10.31
N ALA A 187 -12.57 -11.35 -9.03
CA ALA A 187 -11.64 -12.21 -8.31
C ALA A 187 -11.99 -12.27 -6.83
N GLU A 188 -11.65 -13.40 -6.19
CA GLU A 188 -11.74 -13.58 -4.72
C GLU A 188 -10.51 -14.34 -4.20
N LEU A 189 -10.20 -14.14 -2.93
CA LEU A 189 -9.16 -14.92 -2.26
C LEU A 189 -9.53 -16.40 -2.22
N PRO A 190 -8.57 -17.32 -2.41
CA PRO A 190 -8.85 -18.76 -2.42
C PRO A 190 -9.33 -19.22 -1.03
N LYS A 191 -10.36 -20.05 -1.00
CA LYS A 191 -10.97 -20.59 0.23
C LYS A 191 -10.29 -21.87 0.71
N THR A 192 -9.56 -22.53 -0.18
CA THR A 192 -8.80 -23.75 0.09
C THR A 192 -7.37 -23.59 -0.41
N PRO A 193 -6.39 -24.23 0.27
CA PRO A 193 -5.02 -24.20 -0.22
C PRO A 193 -4.94 -24.83 -1.61
N PRO A 194 -4.09 -24.31 -2.50
CA PRO A 194 -3.77 -24.97 -3.75
C PRO A 194 -2.99 -26.25 -3.49
N GLU A 195 -2.80 -27.06 -4.53
CA GLU A 195 -1.93 -28.23 -4.45
C GLU A 195 -0.53 -27.82 -3.98
N HIS A 196 0.03 -28.56 -3.01
CA HIS A 196 1.35 -28.27 -2.48
C HIS A 196 2.42 -28.44 -3.54
N LEU A 197 3.46 -27.59 -3.47
CA LEU A 197 4.65 -27.76 -4.28
C LEU A 197 5.33 -29.10 -3.97
N HIS A 198 5.67 -29.82 -5.02
CA HIS A 198 6.45 -31.07 -4.92
C HIS A 198 7.96 -30.83 -5.00
N SER A 199 8.41 -29.59 -4.98
CA SER A 199 9.81 -29.19 -5.01
C SER A 199 10.52 -29.50 -3.69
N ASP A 200 11.78 -29.84 -3.74
CA ASP A 200 12.59 -29.95 -2.54
C ASP A 200 12.83 -28.59 -1.87
N LEU A 201 13.31 -28.59 -0.64
CA LEU A 201 13.57 -27.36 0.13
C LEU A 201 14.53 -26.40 -0.58
N ASN A 202 15.59 -26.93 -1.22
CA ASN A 202 16.59 -26.08 -1.87
C ASN A 202 15.97 -25.35 -3.07
N GLN A 203 15.17 -26.06 -3.85
CA GLN A 203 14.46 -25.47 -4.99
C GLN A 203 13.47 -24.38 -4.51
N MET A 204 12.68 -24.66 -3.47
CA MET A 204 11.76 -23.64 -2.93
C MET A 204 12.50 -22.39 -2.44
N VAL A 205 13.65 -22.56 -1.82
CA VAL A 205 14.51 -21.46 -1.35
C VAL A 205 15.06 -20.64 -2.52
N GLU A 206 15.48 -21.28 -3.60
CA GLU A 206 15.95 -20.63 -4.83
C GLU A 206 14.79 -19.88 -5.53
N ASP A 207 13.66 -20.53 -5.71
CA ASP A 207 12.48 -19.94 -6.34
C ASP A 207 12.02 -18.66 -5.60
N ILE A 208 11.98 -18.69 -4.26
CA ILE A 208 11.63 -17.51 -3.44
C ILE A 208 12.58 -16.34 -3.72
N ARG A 209 13.88 -16.60 -3.74
CA ARG A 209 14.89 -15.55 -4.05
C ARG A 209 14.67 -14.95 -5.43
N ASP A 210 14.51 -15.83 -6.42
CA ASP A 210 14.38 -15.43 -7.81
C ASP A 210 13.09 -14.65 -8.05
N ILE A 211 11.96 -15.07 -7.46
CA ILE A 211 10.68 -14.36 -7.57
C ILE A 211 10.78 -12.97 -6.95
N ILE A 212 11.36 -12.84 -5.74
CA ILE A 212 11.51 -11.54 -5.07
C ILE A 212 12.45 -10.63 -5.86
N GLN A 213 13.55 -11.16 -6.38
CA GLN A 213 14.48 -10.39 -7.20
C GLN A 213 13.82 -9.90 -8.50
N ARG A 214 13.09 -10.76 -9.21
CA ARG A 214 12.32 -10.36 -10.40
C ARG A 214 11.27 -9.32 -10.06
N SER A 215 10.55 -9.50 -8.95
CA SER A 215 9.55 -8.53 -8.49
C SER A 215 10.14 -7.15 -8.23
N LEU A 216 11.32 -7.08 -7.60
CA LEU A 216 12.03 -5.82 -7.40
C LEU A 216 12.48 -5.21 -8.73
N GLN A 217 13.14 -5.98 -9.60
CA GLN A 217 13.67 -5.51 -10.89
C GLN A 217 12.58 -5.02 -11.86
N SER A 218 11.40 -5.64 -11.83
CA SER A 218 10.30 -5.23 -12.70
C SER A 218 9.65 -3.91 -12.27
N ARG A 219 9.77 -3.54 -10.98
CA ARG A 219 9.09 -2.41 -10.36
C ARG A 219 9.98 -1.20 -10.10
N VAL A 220 11.30 -1.38 -10.12
CA VAL A 220 12.26 -0.33 -9.75
C VAL A 220 13.42 -0.29 -10.75
N ASP A 221 13.64 0.88 -11.33
CA ASP A 221 14.70 1.10 -12.30
C ASP A 221 15.70 2.20 -11.87
N PHE A 222 15.51 2.79 -10.67
CA PHE A 222 16.34 3.86 -10.13
C PHE A 222 16.51 5.07 -11.08
N THR A 223 15.45 5.43 -11.82
CA THR A 223 15.43 6.64 -12.66
C THR A 223 15.17 7.90 -11.86
N VAL A 224 14.70 7.76 -10.62
CA VAL A 224 14.50 8.83 -9.63
C VAL A 224 15.26 8.52 -8.35
N GLU A 225 15.46 9.53 -7.51
CA GLU A 225 16.11 9.36 -6.21
C GLU A 225 15.33 8.35 -5.35
N THR A 226 15.97 7.21 -5.13
CA THR A 226 15.37 6.05 -4.48
C THR A 226 16.06 5.77 -3.15
N GLY A 227 15.26 5.51 -2.12
CA GLY A 227 15.74 5.06 -0.81
C GLY A 227 14.99 3.82 -0.33
N GLY A 228 15.44 3.23 0.77
CA GLY A 228 14.79 2.08 1.38
C GLY A 228 14.42 2.29 2.84
N LEU A 229 13.20 1.92 3.22
CA LEU A 229 12.81 1.84 4.62
C LEU A 229 13.48 0.62 5.25
N LEU A 230 14.26 0.82 6.32
CA LEU A 230 15.09 -0.23 6.93
C LEU A 230 14.88 -0.27 8.44
N SER A 231 14.05 -1.17 8.94
CA SER A 231 13.83 -1.41 10.38
C SER A 231 14.76 -2.47 10.98
N GLY A 232 15.57 -3.13 10.15
CA GLY A 232 16.34 -4.30 10.58
C GLY A 232 15.49 -5.55 10.82
N GLY A 233 14.19 -5.52 10.52
CA GLY A 233 13.34 -6.72 10.40
C GLY A 233 13.67 -7.51 9.13
N MET A 234 13.29 -8.79 9.09
CA MET A 234 13.60 -9.70 7.98
C MET A 234 13.19 -9.13 6.62
N ASP A 235 11.94 -8.65 6.50
CA ASP A 235 11.35 -8.20 5.24
C ASP A 235 12.07 -6.98 4.67
N SER A 236 12.25 -5.93 5.50
CA SER A 236 12.94 -4.71 5.10
C SER A 236 14.41 -4.98 4.76
N SER A 237 15.05 -5.89 5.49
CA SER A 237 16.45 -6.27 5.26
C SER A 237 16.65 -6.97 3.93
N VAL A 238 15.78 -7.91 3.56
CA VAL A 238 15.83 -8.60 2.26
C VAL A 238 15.68 -7.61 1.11
N ILE A 239 14.67 -6.74 1.18
CA ILE A 239 14.44 -5.76 0.10
C ILE A 239 15.61 -4.80 -0.04
N ASN A 240 16.15 -4.27 1.07
CA ASN A 240 17.29 -3.35 1.01
C ASN A 240 18.59 -4.05 0.58
N TYR A 241 18.78 -5.32 0.94
CA TYR A 241 19.91 -6.12 0.46
C TYR A 241 19.87 -6.25 -1.07
N LEU A 242 18.77 -6.72 -1.63
CA LEU A 242 18.62 -6.88 -3.08
C LEU A 242 18.68 -5.54 -3.82
N ALA A 243 18.03 -4.51 -3.27
CA ALA A 243 18.06 -3.17 -3.85
C ALA A 243 19.45 -2.56 -3.86
N SER A 244 20.25 -2.75 -2.80
CA SER A 244 21.62 -2.24 -2.76
C SER A 244 22.52 -2.90 -3.79
N GLN A 245 22.32 -4.20 -4.08
CA GLN A 245 23.03 -4.89 -5.15
C GLN A 245 22.67 -4.32 -6.53
N LEU A 246 21.39 -4.21 -6.85
CA LEU A 246 20.93 -3.62 -8.10
C LEU A 246 21.35 -2.15 -8.26
N TYR A 247 21.41 -1.40 -7.17
CA TYR A 247 21.88 -0.02 -7.16
C TYR A 247 23.38 0.06 -7.51
N LYS A 248 24.21 -0.82 -6.92
CA LYS A 248 25.64 -0.93 -7.23
C LYS A 248 25.89 -1.44 -8.65
N GLU A 249 25.10 -2.38 -9.14
CA GLU A 249 25.16 -2.82 -10.54
C GLU A 249 24.92 -1.67 -11.53
N LYS A 250 23.97 -0.78 -11.21
CA LYS A 250 23.60 0.33 -12.08
C LYS A 250 24.61 1.50 -12.01
N PHE A 251 25.07 1.86 -10.81
CA PHE A 251 25.81 3.11 -10.56
C PHE A 251 27.30 2.89 -10.20
N GLY A 252 27.72 1.64 -10.08
CA GLY A 252 29.10 1.27 -9.70
C GLY A 252 29.22 0.81 -8.25
N ASN A 253 30.27 0.04 -7.95
CA ASN A 253 30.47 -0.62 -6.66
C ASN A 253 30.56 0.34 -5.46
N ASP A 254 30.97 1.58 -5.67
CA ASP A 254 31.09 2.59 -4.62
C ASP A 254 29.76 3.32 -4.35
N ALA A 255 28.74 3.07 -5.16
CA ALA A 255 27.41 3.68 -4.98
C ALA A 255 26.70 3.10 -3.75
N ARG A 256 26.09 3.98 -2.97
CA ARG A 256 25.41 3.64 -1.72
C ARG A 256 23.94 4.01 -1.80
N LEU A 257 23.06 3.02 -1.66
CA LEU A 257 21.62 3.25 -1.53
C LEU A 257 21.35 3.97 -0.21
N LYS A 258 20.55 5.04 -0.23
CA LYS A 258 20.07 5.67 0.99
C LYS A 258 19.08 4.76 1.71
N THR A 259 19.26 4.59 3.02
CA THR A 259 18.31 3.80 3.84
C THR A 259 17.85 4.61 5.05
N PHE A 260 16.61 4.38 5.47
CA PHE A 260 15.94 5.20 6.48
C PHE A 260 15.35 4.33 7.59
N ALA A 261 15.64 4.67 8.85
CA ALA A 261 15.07 4.06 10.04
C ALA A 261 14.43 5.10 10.95
N VAL A 262 13.38 4.73 11.68
CA VAL A 262 12.72 5.58 12.66
C VAL A 262 12.57 4.85 14.00
N GLY A 263 12.79 5.55 15.11
CA GLY A 263 12.60 5.07 16.46
C GLY A 263 12.02 6.13 17.38
N VAL A 264 11.20 5.71 18.34
CA VAL A 264 10.76 6.55 19.48
C VAL A 264 11.77 6.35 20.58
N GLY A 265 12.70 7.31 20.74
CA GLY A 265 13.92 7.11 21.51
C GLY A 265 14.84 6.06 20.86
N GLU A 266 15.79 5.53 21.61
CA GLU A 266 16.61 4.39 21.18
C GLU A 266 15.74 3.12 21.20
N SER A 267 15.50 2.55 20.02
CA SER A 267 14.66 1.38 19.84
C SER A 267 15.46 0.21 19.25
N GLU A 268 14.96 -1.00 19.44
CA GLU A 268 15.60 -2.20 18.88
C GLU A 268 15.66 -2.16 17.34
N ASP A 269 14.68 -1.53 16.70
CA ASP A 269 14.67 -1.34 15.24
C ASP A 269 15.85 -0.47 14.80
N ILE A 270 16.19 0.59 15.52
CA ILE A 270 17.35 1.44 15.21
C ILE A 270 18.67 0.66 15.30
N GLU A 271 18.86 -0.13 16.36
CA GLU A 271 20.09 -0.92 16.54
C GLU A 271 20.25 -1.99 15.46
N THR A 272 19.18 -2.67 15.13
CA THR A 272 19.21 -3.72 14.08
C THR A 272 19.31 -3.12 12.68
N ALA A 273 18.70 -1.96 12.43
CA ALA A 273 18.86 -1.20 11.18
C ALA A 273 20.32 -0.79 10.96
N ARG A 274 21.03 -0.28 12.00
CA ARG A 274 22.48 0.02 11.93
C ARG A 274 23.32 -1.19 11.53
N THR A 275 23.00 -2.36 12.10
CA THR A 275 23.68 -3.62 11.77
C THR A 275 23.49 -3.98 10.31
N MET A 276 22.28 -3.88 9.80
CA MET A 276 21.96 -4.20 8.41
C MET A 276 22.53 -3.16 7.44
N ALA A 277 22.44 -1.87 7.77
CA ALA A 277 22.97 -0.78 6.97
C ALA A 277 24.50 -0.93 6.75
N LYS A 278 25.24 -1.33 7.80
CA LYS A 278 26.65 -1.65 7.71
C LYS A 278 26.92 -2.86 6.80
N GLN A 279 26.08 -3.91 6.88
CA GLN A 279 26.22 -5.11 6.04
C GLN A 279 26.08 -4.81 4.55
N ILE A 280 25.15 -3.95 4.16
CA ILE A 280 24.91 -3.60 2.76
C ILE A 280 25.71 -2.37 2.29
N ASP A 281 26.46 -1.75 3.18
CA ASP A 281 27.20 -0.50 2.94
C ASP A 281 26.30 0.61 2.36
N SER A 282 25.19 0.89 3.06
CA SER A 282 24.25 1.94 2.67
C SER A 282 24.59 3.30 3.26
N ASP A 283 24.09 4.38 2.64
CA ASP A 283 24.05 5.72 3.23
C ASP A 283 22.84 5.78 4.16
N HIS A 284 23.08 5.49 5.46
CA HIS A 284 22.03 5.25 6.44
C HIS A 284 21.64 6.50 7.22
N HIS A 285 20.35 6.77 7.25
CA HIS A 285 19.72 7.90 7.92
C HIS A 285 18.77 7.43 9.02
N GLU A 286 18.88 8.03 10.19
CA GLU A 286 18.05 7.71 11.35
C GLU A 286 17.23 8.92 11.79
N LEU A 287 15.98 8.67 12.12
CA LEU A 287 15.08 9.65 12.72
C LEU A 287 14.66 9.17 14.11
N ILE A 288 15.18 9.82 15.14
CA ILE A 288 14.77 9.57 16.53
C ILE A 288 13.74 10.63 16.91
N VAL A 289 12.56 10.18 17.32
CA VAL A 289 11.44 11.04 17.69
C VAL A 289 11.03 10.82 19.15
N ASP A 290 10.35 11.78 19.73
CA ASP A 290 9.76 11.72 21.05
C ASP A 290 8.23 11.73 21.01
N LEU A 291 7.58 11.58 22.17
CA LEU A 291 6.13 11.57 22.28
C LEU A 291 5.49 12.89 21.85
N ASP A 292 6.12 14.03 22.15
CA ASP A 292 5.56 15.36 21.81
C ASP A 292 5.52 15.55 20.28
N GLN A 293 6.57 15.11 19.58
CA GLN A 293 6.61 15.11 18.12
C GLN A 293 5.52 14.20 17.53
N ILE A 294 5.30 13.02 18.11
CA ILE A 294 4.24 12.09 17.71
C ILE A 294 2.86 12.76 17.88
N LEU A 295 2.57 13.30 19.06
CA LEU A 295 1.29 13.93 19.37
C LEU A 295 1.02 15.16 18.47
N THR A 296 2.07 15.91 18.12
CA THR A 296 1.97 17.08 17.25
C THR A 296 1.47 16.71 15.85
N VAL A 297 1.92 15.59 15.30
CA VAL A 297 1.54 15.18 13.93
C VAL A 297 0.28 14.30 13.89
N LEU A 298 -0.20 13.83 15.02
CA LEU A 298 -1.30 12.87 15.11
C LEU A 298 -2.61 13.33 14.42
N PRO A 299 -3.07 14.60 14.56
CA PRO A 299 -4.24 15.07 13.83
C PRO A 299 -4.06 15.01 12.31
N GLU A 300 -2.86 15.34 11.82
CA GLU A 300 -2.53 15.29 10.39
C GLU A 300 -2.45 13.84 9.89
N VAL A 301 -1.88 12.94 10.69
CA VAL A 301 -1.85 11.51 10.39
C VAL A 301 -3.27 10.94 10.26
N ILE A 302 -4.17 11.22 11.20
CA ILE A 302 -5.58 10.77 11.12
C ILE A 302 -6.26 11.31 9.85
N TYR A 303 -6.05 12.59 9.55
CA TYR A 303 -6.62 13.21 8.34
C TYR A 303 -6.15 12.54 7.04
N PHE A 304 -4.86 12.26 6.91
CA PHE A 304 -4.32 11.61 5.70
C PHE A 304 -4.60 10.10 5.67
N LEU A 305 -4.57 9.43 6.81
CA LEU A 305 -4.80 8.00 6.91
C LEU A 305 -6.26 7.62 6.61
N GLU A 306 -7.20 8.49 6.98
CA GLU A 306 -8.64 8.24 6.90
C GLU A 306 -9.05 7.00 7.70
N SER A 307 -8.45 6.81 8.87
CA SER A 307 -8.74 5.70 9.79
C SER A 307 -8.53 6.13 11.25
N PHE A 308 -9.26 5.48 12.15
CA PHE A 308 -9.12 5.65 13.59
C PHE A 308 -8.74 4.34 14.32
N ASP A 309 -8.43 3.27 13.57
CA ASP A 309 -7.97 2.00 14.17
C ASP A 309 -6.62 2.18 14.87
N PRO A 310 -6.50 1.92 16.20
CA PRO A 310 -5.27 2.17 16.93
C PRO A 310 -4.06 1.37 16.44
N SER A 311 -4.28 0.12 16.02
CA SER A 311 -3.22 -0.73 15.48
C SER A 311 -2.59 -0.10 14.24
N LEU A 312 -3.42 0.46 13.37
CA LEU A 312 -2.97 1.11 12.14
C LEU A 312 -2.35 2.49 12.43
N VAL A 313 -2.99 3.31 13.28
CA VAL A 313 -2.52 4.67 13.59
C VAL A 313 -1.15 4.68 14.24
N ARG A 314 -0.87 3.79 15.20
CA ARG A 314 0.43 3.68 15.87
C ARG A 314 1.58 3.51 14.87
N GLY A 315 1.43 2.61 13.89
CA GLY A 315 2.42 2.42 12.83
C GLY A 315 2.45 3.58 11.83
N SER A 316 1.31 4.23 11.60
CA SER A 316 1.18 5.32 10.64
C SER A 316 1.93 6.58 11.05
N VAL A 317 1.97 6.90 12.34
CA VAL A 317 2.75 8.04 12.84
C VAL A 317 4.23 7.90 12.50
N SER A 318 4.82 6.75 12.80
CA SER A 318 6.23 6.47 12.47
C SER A 318 6.47 6.49 10.96
N ASN A 319 5.56 5.91 10.16
CA ASN A 319 5.69 5.91 8.71
C ASN A 319 5.54 7.32 8.10
N TYR A 320 4.63 8.15 8.63
CA TYR A 320 4.48 9.55 8.23
C TYR A 320 5.77 10.34 8.45
N LEU A 321 6.33 10.27 9.65
CA LEU A 321 7.52 11.01 10.05
C LEU A 321 8.74 10.59 9.23
N ILE A 322 8.98 9.29 9.04
CA ILE A 322 10.13 8.81 8.27
C ILE A 322 9.99 9.11 6.77
N SER A 323 8.79 9.03 6.22
CA SER A 323 8.53 9.40 4.83
C SER A 323 8.76 10.89 4.59
N LYS A 324 8.32 11.75 5.52
CA LYS A 324 8.57 13.20 5.49
C LYS A 324 10.06 13.50 5.52
N TYR A 325 10.79 12.87 6.45
CA TYR A 325 12.24 13.02 6.55
C TYR A 325 12.96 12.53 5.28
N ALA A 326 12.58 11.39 4.72
CA ALA A 326 13.15 10.90 3.47
C ALA A 326 12.89 11.88 2.30
N ARG A 327 11.69 12.48 2.24
CA ARG A 327 11.39 13.52 1.24
C ARG A 327 12.28 14.73 1.40
N GLU A 328 12.54 15.19 2.63
CA GLU A 328 13.46 16.29 2.93
C GLU A 328 14.91 15.95 2.53
N GLN A 329 15.30 14.65 2.53
CA GLN A 329 16.57 14.16 2.00
C GLN A 329 16.57 13.95 0.46
N GLY A 330 15.54 14.43 -0.23
CA GLY A 330 15.44 14.43 -1.69
C GLY A 330 14.90 13.14 -2.31
N ILE A 331 14.36 12.21 -1.51
CA ILE A 331 13.84 10.93 -2.00
C ILE A 331 12.50 11.14 -2.72
N ASP A 332 12.37 10.58 -3.91
CA ASP A 332 11.15 10.53 -4.73
C ASP A 332 10.45 9.16 -4.62
N LEU A 333 11.20 8.08 -4.34
CA LEU A 333 10.70 6.71 -4.23
C LEU A 333 11.29 5.99 -3.01
N LEU A 334 10.44 5.37 -2.20
CA LEU A 334 10.84 4.49 -1.09
C LEU A 334 10.50 3.03 -1.37
N LEU A 335 11.45 2.16 -1.01
CA LEU A 335 11.26 0.72 -1.00
C LEU A 335 10.80 0.27 0.39
N SER A 336 9.84 -0.65 0.44
CA SER A 336 9.30 -1.22 1.68
C SER A 336 9.31 -2.74 1.66
N GLY A 337 9.51 -3.36 2.82
CA GLY A 337 9.36 -4.79 3.05
C GLY A 337 7.92 -5.23 3.36
N GLU A 338 6.91 -4.36 3.16
CA GLU A 338 5.52 -4.68 3.47
C GLU A 338 4.99 -5.87 2.66
N GLY A 339 4.04 -6.63 3.23
CA GLY A 339 3.45 -7.84 2.63
C GLY A 339 4.11 -9.14 3.08
N GLY A 340 5.32 -9.10 3.65
CA GLY A 340 6.04 -10.31 4.05
C GLY A 340 5.40 -11.09 5.19
N ASP A 341 4.71 -10.41 6.11
CA ASP A 341 4.01 -11.06 7.22
C ASP A 341 2.78 -11.82 6.74
N GLU A 342 2.03 -11.25 5.83
CA GLU A 342 0.82 -11.83 5.28
C GLU A 342 1.12 -13.05 4.42
N ILE A 343 2.11 -12.95 3.54
CA ILE A 343 2.37 -14.02 2.56
C ILE A 343 3.21 -15.17 3.13
N PHE A 344 4.05 -14.91 4.14
CA PHE A 344 4.88 -15.94 4.81
C PHE A 344 4.42 -16.29 6.21
N CYS A 345 3.22 -15.89 6.64
CA CYS A 345 2.65 -16.15 7.98
C CYS A 345 3.58 -15.65 9.11
N GLY A 346 3.99 -14.37 9.04
CA GLY A 346 4.98 -13.80 9.95
C GLY A 346 4.45 -13.31 11.29
N TYR A 347 3.14 -13.10 11.43
CA TYR A 347 2.55 -12.63 12.68
C TYR A 347 2.70 -13.64 13.80
N ILE A 348 3.16 -13.19 14.98
CA ILE A 348 3.48 -14.06 16.13
C ILE A 348 2.28 -14.86 16.58
N TYR A 349 1.09 -14.24 16.63
CA TYR A 349 -0.13 -14.93 17.05
C TYR A 349 -0.53 -16.12 16.14
N LEU A 350 -0.02 -16.17 14.91
CA LEU A 350 -0.26 -17.31 14.02
C LEU A 350 0.42 -18.59 14.50
N LYS A 351 1.40 -18.48 15.39
CA LYS A 351 2.06 -19.64 16.04
C LYS A 351 1.10 -20.46 16.89
N ASP A 352 0.04 -19.82 17.42
CA ASP A 352 -0.93 -20.45 18.30
C ASP A 352 -1.89 -21.41 17.56
N PHE A 353 -1.96 -21.32 16.24
CA PHE A 353 -2.85 -22.14 15.42
C PHE A 353 -2.17 -23.40 14.92
N PRO A 354 -2.91 -24.54 14.81
CA PRO A 354 -2.42 -25.77 14.19
C PRO A 354 -2.19 -25.57 12.67
N ALA A 355 -1.38 -26.44 12.08
CA ALA A 355 -0.96 -26.31 10.67
C ALA A 355 -2.14 -26.33 9.68
N GLU A 356 -3.17 -27.10 9.97
CA GLU A 356 -4.40 -27.22 9.16
C GLU A 356 -5.25 -25.94 9.13
N GLU A 357 -5.14 -25.07 10.14
CA GLU A 357 -5.84 -23.78 10.19
C GLU A 357 -5.02 -22.62 9.59
N LEU A 358 -3.70 -22.82 9.44
CA LEU A 358 -2.80 -21.72 9.08
C LEU A 358 -3.17 -21.04 7.76
N PHE A 359 -3.64 -21.83 6.77
CA PHE A 359 -4.06 -21.25 5.48
C PHE A 359 -5.26 -20.31 5.64
N ALA A 360 -6.29 -20.71 6.38
CA ALA A 360 -7.47 -19.87 6.62
C ALA A 360 -7.07 -18.57 7.35
N ARG A 361 -6.20 -18.67 8.35
CA ARG A 361 -5.68 -17.50 9.09
C ARG A 361 -4.81 -16.59 8.22
N GLN A 362 -4.02 -17.17 7.31
CA GLN A 362 -3.28 -16.41 6.32
C GLN A 362 -4.22 -15.61 5.41
N MET A 363 -5.31 -16.23 4.94
CA MET A 363 -6.29 -15.56 4.09
C MET A 363 -7.03 -14.43 4.83
N GLU A 364 -7.28 -14.57 6.14
CA GLU A 364 -7.80 -13.48 6.98
C GLU A 364 -6.85 -12.28 7.00
N CYS A 365 -5.54 -12.52 7.22
CA CYS A 365 -4.52 -11.45 7.19
C CYS A 365 -4.45 -10.77 5.83
N VAL A 366 -4.38 -11.55 4.76
CA VAL A 366 -4.32 -11.05 3.38
C VAL A 366 -5.59 -10.28 3.02
N GLY A 367 -6.75 -10.77 3.40
CA GLY A 367 -8.03 -10.11 3.15
C GLY A 367 -8.20 -8.78 3.89
N PHE A 368 -7.47 -8.58 4.98
CA PHE A 368 -7.49 -7.34 5.75
C PHE A 368 -6.36 -6.36 5.37
N LEU A 369 -5.47 -6.74 4.47
CA LEU A 369 -4.28 -5.97 4.11
C LEU A 369 -4.62 -4.55 3.64
N HIS A 370 -5.72 -4.38 2.88
CA HIS A 370 -6.19 -3.08 2.37
C HIS A 370 -6.64 -2.10 3.46
N ASN A 371 -7.00 -2.58 4.64
CA ASN A 371 -7.38 -1.78 5.81
C ASN A 371 -6.29 -1.73 6.88
N ASN A 372 -5.11 -2.27 6.61
CA ASN A 372 -3.99 -2.32 7.55
C ASN A 372 -2.70 -1.81 6.89
N ALA A 373 -1.72 -2.66 6.77
CA ALA A 373 -0.36 -2.31 6.40
C ALA A 373 -0.25 -1.60 5.05
N SER A 374 -0.99 -2.03 4.02
CA SER A 374 -0.95 -1.39 2.70
C SER A 374 -1.62 -0.02 2.67
N LEU A 375 -2.71 0.17 3.46
CA LEU A 375 -3.34 1.49 3.61
C LEU A 375 -2.37 2.50 4.22
N ARG A 376 -1.72 2.12 5.34
CA ARG A 376 -0.67 2.92 5.96
C ARG A 376 0.43 3.27 4.98
N LEU A 377 0.93 2.27 4.27
CA LEU A 377 2.03 2.43 3.33
C LEU A 377 1.66 3.40 2.19
N ASP A 378 0.48 3.25 1.60
CA ASP A 378 -0.01 4.16 0.56
C ASP A 378 -0.17 5.58 1.13
N ARG A 379 -0.96 5.75 2.18
CA ARG A 379 -1.33 7.07 2.71
C ARG A 379 -0.15 7.87 3.25
N MET A 380 0.68 7.24 4.10
CA MET A 380 1.76 7.95 4.81
C MET A 380 2.95 8.30 3.92
N ASN A 381 3.11 7.67 2.78
CA ASN A 381 4.11 8.06 1.80
C ASN A 381 3.56 9.10 0.81
N HIS A 382 2.36 8.89 0.27
CA HIS A 382 1.80 9.82 -0.69
C HIS A 382 1.45 11.18 -0.09
N CYS A 383 1.04 11.28 1.19
CA CYS A 383 0.83 12.58 1.83
C CYS A 383 2.11 13.44 1.89
N ASN A 384 3.27 12.81 1.86
CA ASN A 384 4.57 13.45 1.74
C ASN A 384 5.07 13.54 0.28
N SER A 385 4.24 13.22 -0.70
CA SER A 385 4.59 13.23 -2.14
C SER A 385 5.75 12.28 -2.48
N VAL A 386 5.82 11.14 -1.80
CA VAL A 386 6.81 10.07 -2.04
C VAL A 386 6.09 8.85 -2.60
N ARG A 387 6.58 8.32 -3.71
CA ARG A 387 6.14 7.01 -4.21
C ARG A 387 6.66 5.90 -3.31
N VAL A 388 5.86 4.87 -3.08
CA VAL A 388 6.32 3.68 -2.37
C VAL A 388 6.14 2.42 -3.21
N VAL A 389 7.11 1.51 -3.13
CA VAL A 389 7.09 0.21 -3.78
C VAL A 389 7.37 -0.87 -2.74
N ALA A 390 6.49 -1.87 -2.67
CA ALA A 390 6.60 -3.04 -1.81
C ALA A 390 6.76 -4.31 -2.67
N PRO A 391 7.98 -4.74 -3.01
CA PRO A 391 8.21 -5.85 -3.94
C PRO A 391 7.69 -7.20 -3.44
N LEU A 392 7.46 -7.37 -2.14
CA LEU A 392 6.84 -8.58 -1.59
C LEU A 392 5.34 -8.65 -1.92
N ILE A 393 4.69 -7.53 -2.23
CA ILE A 393 3.31 -7.51 -2.73
C ILE A 393 3.36 -7.77 -4.25
N SER A 394 3.49 -9.04 -4.63
CA SER A 394 3.55 -9.52 -6.00
C SER A 394 2.58 -10.68 -6.17
N GLY A 395 1.81 -10.68 -7.26
CA GLY A 395 0.88 -11.76 -7.58
C GLY A 395 1.60 -13.11 -7.80
N GLU A 396 2.79 -13.08 -8.41
CA GLU A 396 3.62 -14.28 -8.58
C GLU A 396 4.06 -14.85 -7.22
N LEU A 397 4.62 -13.99 -6.33
CA LEU A 397 5.07 -14.40 -5.01
C LEU A 397 3.89 -14.91 -4.15
N PHE A 398 2.77 -14.20 -4.20
CA PHE A 398 1.56 -14.59 -3.48
C PHE A 398 1.09 -15.99 -3.87
N ARG A 399 0.90 -16.25 -5.18
CA ARG A 399 0.49 -17.59 -5.66
C ARG A 399 1.50 -18.67 -5.28
N TYR A 400 2.80 -18.39 -5.43
CA TYR A 400 3.85 -19.34 -5.06
C TYR A 400 3.80 -19.68 -3.58
N THR A 401 3.70 -18.70 -2.71
CA THR A 401 3.69 -18.91 -1.26
C THR A 401 2.45 -19.63 -0.76
N LEU A 402 1.29 -19.49 -1.42
CA LEU A 402 0.10 -20.24 -1.05
C LEU A 402 0.29 -21.76 -1.20
N ALA A 403 1.09 -22.19 -2.17
CA ALA A 403 1.39 -23.61 -2.41
C ALA A 403 2.50 -24.17 -1.50
N ILE A 404 3.17 -23.34 -0.70
CA ILE A 404 4.18 -23.79 0.28
C ILE A 404 3.48 -24.42 1.47
N PRO A 405 3.86 -25.67 1.88
CA PRO A 405 3.32 -26.32 3.07
C PRO A 405 3.47 -25.47 4.35
N ALA A 406 2.47 -25.57 5.24
CA ALA A 406 2.40 -24.79 6.47
C ALA A 406 3.65 -24.91 7.37
N GLU A 407 4.23 -26.10 7.46
CA GLU A 407 5.41 -26.38 8.26
C GLU A 407 6.69 -25.68 7.77
N TYR A 408 6.73 -25.19 6.54
CA TYR A 408 7.83 -24.37 6.04
C TYR A 408 7.59 -22.88 6.29
N LYS A 409 6.36 -22.45 6.52
CA LYS A 409 6.04 -21.07 6.92
C LYS A 409 6.20 -20.89 8.42
N GLN A 410 5.66 -21.82 9.20
CA GLN A 410 5.70 -21.88 10.67
C GLN A 410 6.40 -23.18 11.09
N LYS A 411 7.77 -23.15 11.17
CA LYS A 411 8.58 -24.34 11.44
C LYS A 411 8.53 -24.72 12.92
N PRO A 412 8.06 -25.91 13.30
CA PRO A 412 8.17 -26.38 14.66
C PRO A 412 9.64 -26.55 15.09
N VAL A 413 10.00 -25.99 16.25
CA VAL A 413 11.32 -26.12 16.88
C VAL A 413 11.12 -26.31 18.40
N GLY A 414 11.26 -27.53 18.88
CA GLY A 414 10.92 -27.85 20.27
C GLY A 414 9.44 -27.61 20.56
N ASN A 415 9.17 -26.78 21.56
CA ASN A 415 7.80 -26.40 21.97
C ASN A 415 7.31 -25.08 21.34
N ASP A 416 8.08 -24.47 20.44
CA ASP A 416 7.73 -23.21 19.75
C ASP A 416 7.75 -23.42 18.23
N LYS A 417 7.41 -22.37 17.49
CA LYS A 417 7.51 -22.33 16.04
C LYS A 417 8.35 -21.10 15.62
N VAL A 418 9.10 -21.25 14.54
CA VAL A 418 9.79 -20.13 13.89
C VAL A 418 8.93 -19.65 12.72
N GLU A 419 8.48 -18.40 12.82
CA GLU A 419 7.71 -17.72 11.77
C GLU A 419 8.56 -17.38 10.55
N LYS A 420 7.95 -17.36 9.35
CA LYS A 420 8.61 -17.09 8.07
C LYS A 420 9.83 -17.99 7.82
N TRP A 421 9.84 -19.21 8.34
CA TRP A 421 11.04 -20.02 8.36
C TRP A 421 11.69 -20.20 6.99
N ILE A 422 10.91 -20.55 5.96
CA ILE A 422 11.46 -20.74 4.59
C ILE A 422 12.02 -19.42 4.01
N PHE A 423 11.38 -18.30 4.30
CA PHE A 423 11.85 -16.99 3.87
C PHE A 423 13.18 -16.62 4.57
N ARG A 424 13.28 -16.88 5.88
CA ARG A 424 14.54 -16.75 6.63
C ARG A 424 15.62 -17.66 6.04
N LYS A 425 15.26 -18.91 5.74
CA LYS A 425 16.17 -19.90 5.15
C LYS A 425 16.67 -19.47 3.77
N ALA A 426 15.82 -18.85 2.97
CA ALA A 426 16.19 -18.35 1.65
C ALA A 426 17.29 -17.26 1.72
N PHE A 427 17.32 -16.45 2.76
CA PHE A 427 18.28 -15.35 2.87
C PHE A 427 19.31 -15.50 3.99
N GLU A 428 19.30 -16.59 4.73
CA GLU A 428 20.28 -16.91 5.79
C GLU A 428 21.74 -16.78 5.33
N PRO A 429 22.12 -17.18 4.10
CA PRO A 429 23.52 -17.04 3.64
C PRO A 429 23.96 -15.60 3.37
N PHE A 430 23.02 -14.66 3.25
CA PHE A 430 23.27 -13.29 2.78
C PHE A 430 23.11 -12.21 3.85
N LEU A 431 22.36 -12.53 4.91
CA LEU A 431 22.01 -11.58 5.97
C LEU A 431 22.65 -11.99 7.30
N PRO A 432 22.97 -11.01 8.17
CA PRO A 432 23.50 -11.30 9.51
C PRO A 432 22.55 -12.18 10.33
N ALA A 433 23.11 -13.02 11.19
CA ALA A 433 22.33 -13.84 12.13
C ALA A 433 21.40 -12.99 13.03
N ALA A 434 21.84 -11.78 13.41
CA ALA A 434 21.01 -10.83 14.17
C ALA A 434 19.72 -10.44 13.44
N ILE A 435 19.65 -10.56 12.12
CA ILE A 435 18.46 -10.32 11.31
C ILE A 435 17.67 -11.61 11.08
N THR A 436 18.34 -12.67 10.63
CA THR A 436 17.69 -13.93 10.25
C THR A 436 17.15 -14.72 11.44
N GLN A 437 17.65 -14.46 12.66
CA GLN A 437 17.20 -15.10 13.89
C GLN A 437 16.39 -14.16 14.80
N ARG A 438 16.22 -12.88 14.41
CA ARG A 438 15.44 -11.91 15.17
C ARG A 438 13.99 -12.36 15.27
N VAL A 439 13.43 -12.32 16.49
CA VAL A 439 11.99 -12.56 16.70
C VAL A 439 11.19 -11.43 16.05
N LYS A 440 10.11 -11.77 15.39
CA LYS A 440 9.23 -10.79 14.73
C LYS A 440 8.64 -9.82 15.76
N GLN A 441 8.75 -8.54 15.44
CA GLN A 441 8.02 -7.46 16.09
C GLN A 441 7.19 -6.71 15.04
N GLU A 442 6.00 -6.24 15.42
CA GLU A 442 5.23 -5.34 14.58
C GLU A 442 5.93 -3.99 14.46
N PHE A 443 5.71 -3.27 13.37
CA PHE A 443 6.38 -1.99 13.12
C PHE A 443 6.15 -0.97 14.24
N SER A 444 4.94 -0.89 14.79
CA SER A 444 4.62 -0.02 15.91
C SER A 444 5.33 -0.42 17.21
N GLN A 445 5.62 -1.72 17.41
CA GLN A 445 6.36 -2.24 18.57
C GLN A 445 7.86 -1.97 18.39
N GLY A 446 8.43 -2.37 17.26
CA GLY A 446 9.85 -2.20 16.95
C GLY A 446 10.29 -0.73 16.92
N SER A 447 9.46 0.16 16.39
CA SER A 447 9.69 1.61 16.41
C SER A 447 9.42 2.27 17.78
N GLY A 448 8.68 1.60 18.68
CA GLY A 448 8.37 2.10 20.04
C GLY A 448 7.05 2.87 20.19
N SER A 449 6.35 3.18 19.12
CA SER A 449 5.07 3.95 19.17
C SER A 449 3.96 3.22 19.93
N ALA A 450 3.91 1.89 19.84
CA ALA A 450 2.94 1.05 20.55
C ALA A 450 3.12 1.06 22.07
N ALA A 451 4.29 1.44 22.59
CA ALA A 451 4.54 1.51 24.03
C ALA A 451 4.04 2.82 24.64
N VAL A 452 4.11 3.93 23.91
CA VAL A 452 3.87 5.27 24.47
C VAL A 452 2.44 5.78 24.29
N LEU A 453 1.80 5.53 23.17
CA LEU A 453 0.47 6.08 22.84
C LEU A 453 -0.65 5.54 23.74
N PRO A 454 -0.80 4.20 23.95
CA PRO A 454 -1.85 3.69 24.83
C PRO A 454 -1.77 4.25 26.25
N SER A 455 -0.57 4.28 26.84
CA SER A 455 -0.36 4.78 28.18
C SER A 455 -0.67 6.28 28.30
N TYR A 456 -0.38 7.06 27.28
CA TYR A 456 -0.72 8.48 27.25
C TYR A 456 -2.22 8.71 27.29
N PHE A 457 -2.98 8.05 26.40
CA PHE A 457 -4.43 8.23 26.32
C PHE A 457 -5.18 7.60 27.50
N GLU A 458 -4.64 6.53 28.12
CA GLU A 458 -5.19 5.96 29.35
C GLU A 458 -5.21 6.99 30.49
N ASN A 459 -4.21 7.86 30.54
CA ASN A 459 -4.13 8.93 31.54
C ASN A 459 -4.89 10.20 31.14
N LEU A 460 -5.10 10.43 29.85
CA LEU A 460 -5.74 11.66 29.34
C LEU A 460 -7.27 11.61 29.40
N ILE A 461 -7.86 10.46 29.07
CA ILE A 461 -9.33 10.30 28.91
C ILE A 461 -9.90 9.56 30.12
N GLY A 462 -11.00 10.09 30.68
CA GLY A 462 -11.69 9.49 31.81
C GLY A 462 -12.55 8.27 31.44
N ASP A 463 -12.75 7.33 32.36
CA ASP A 463 -13.59 6.14 32.15
C ASP A 463 -15.05 6.50 31.85
N ASP A 464 -15.59 7.56 32.47
CA ASP A 464 -16.94 8.07 32.21
C ASP A 464 -17.08 8.60 30.78
N GLU A 465 -16.04 9.21 30.22
CA GLU A 465 -16.02 9.72 28.85
C GLU A 465 -16.03 8.56 27.86
N LEU A 466 -15.19 7.54 28.06
CA LEU A 466 -15.18 6.32 27.27
C LEU A 466 -16.55 5.62 27.31
N SER A 467 -17.12 5.44 28.52
CA SER A 467 -18.41 4.78 28.69
C SER A 467 -19.56 5.50 27.97
N LYS A 468 -19.57 6.84 27.98
CA LYS A 468 -20.54 7.65 27.24
C LYS A 468 -20.38 7.48 25.73
N ALA A 469 -19.12 7.49 25.24
CA ALA A 469 -18.84 7.30 23.83
C ALA A 469 -19.25 5.90 23.35
N GLN A 470 -18.95 4.85 24.11
CA GLN A 470 -19.34 3.46 23.82
C GLN A 470 -20.85 3.26 23.80
N SER A 471 -21.59 4.01 24.63
CA SER A 471 -23.06 3.98 24.61
C SER A 471 -23.65 4.54 23.31
N LYS A 472 -22.95 5.45 22.64
CA LYS A 472 -23.35 6.04 21.34
C LYS A 472 -22.76 5.26 20.16
N TYR A 473 -21.51 4.85 20.27
CA TYR A 473 -20.73 4.21 19.21
C TYR A 473 -20.10 2.91 19.74
N SER A 474 -20.77 1.79 19.54
CA SER A 474 -20.32 0.46 20.03
C SER A 474 -19.00 -0.02 19.42
N ILE A 475 -18.53 0.64 18.36
CA ILE A 475 -17.26 0.33 17.67
C ILE A 475 -16.03 0.83 18.45
N ILE A 476 -16.17 1.71 19.42
CA ILE A 476 -15.04 2.28 20.18
C ILE A 476 -14.62 1.28 21.26
N ARG A 477 -13.36 0.84 21.22
CA ARG A 477 -12.83 -0.23 22.07
C ARG A 477 -11.92 0.27 23.19
N SER A 478 -11.31 1.46 23.04
CA SER A 478 -10.32 2.01 23.97
C SER A 478 -10.36 3.54 24.02
N LYS A 479 -9.71 4.13 25.04
CA LYS A 479 -9.55 5.59 25.19
C LYS A 479 -8.73 6.18 24.05
N GLU A 480 -7.69 5.49 23.62
CA GLU A 480 -6.89 5.87 22.46
C GLU A 480 -7.75 5.91 21.18
N GLU A 481 -8.56 4.86 20.93
CA GLU A 481 -9.46 4.81 19.79
C GLU A 481 -10.51 5.90 19.84
N LEU A 482 -11.03 6.23 21.03
CA LEU A 482 -11.97 7.35 21.20
C LEU A 482 -11.35 8.67 20.73
N TYR A 483 -10.11 8.97 21.10
CA TYR A 483 -9.43 10.18 20.66
C TYR A 483 -9.26 10.22 19.15
N TYR A 484 -8.83 9.11 18.54
CA TYR A 484 -8.69 9.00 17.10
C TYR A 484 -10.02 9.10 16.36
N PHE A 485 -11.05 8.50 16.91
CA PHE A 485 -12.43 8.60 16.38
C PHE A 485 -12.95 10.04 16.41
N GLN A 486 -12.69 10.80 17.47
CA GLN A 486 -13.04 12.21 17.54
C GLN A 486 -12.36 13.01 16.42
N LEU A 487 -11.06 12.87 16.26
CA LEU A 487 -10.31 13.52 15.17
C LEU A 487 -10.82 13.09 13.78
N PHE A 488 -11.19 11.83 13.62
CA PHE A 488 -11.75 11.33 12.37
C PHE A 488 -13.11 11.97 12.08
N THR A 489 -14.02 11.96 13.05
CA THR A 489 -15.38 12.49 12.87
C THR A 489 -15.42 14.01 12.72
N ASP A 490 -14.48 14.74 13.31
CA ASP A 490 -14.30 16.18 13.08
C ASP A 490 -13.97 16.50 11.62
N ASN A 491 -13.29 15.59 10.92
CA ASN A 491 -12.91 15.76 9.52
C ASN A 491 -13.95 15.18 8.53
N PHE A 492 -14.60 14.06 8.86
CA PHE A 492 -15.35 13.26 7.90
C PHE A 492 -16.82 13.00 8.32
N GLY A 493 -17.21 13.46 9.50
CA GLY A 493 -18.53 13.17 10.07
C GLY A 493 -18.63 11.78 10.69
N ASP A 494 -19.76 11.50 11.33
CA ASP A 494 -20.06 10.23 12.02
C ASP A 494 -21.05 9.32 11.23
N GLY A 495 -21.19 9.57 9.92
CA GLY A 495 -22.06 8.84 9.00
C GLY A 495 -21.34 7.66 8.31
N LEU A 496 -21.68 7.44 7.03
CA LEU A 496 -21.13 6.32 6.21
C LEU A 496 -19.60 6.32 6.09
N ALA A 497 -18.95 7.47 6.26
CA ALA A 497 -17.49 7.54 6.31
C ALA A 497 -16.88 6.62 7.39
N VAL A 498 -17.55 6.46 8.53
CA VAL A 498 -17.12 5.57 9.62
C VAL A 498 -17.13 4.10 9.19
N GLU A 499 -18.05 3.71 8.33
CA GLU A 499 -18.18 2.33 7.83
C GLU A 499 -17.05 1.93 6.87
N THR A 500 -16.30 2.90 6.34
CA THR A 500 -15.15 2.63 5.47
C THR A 500 -13.90 2.23 6.25
N VAL A 501 -13.91 2.38 7.58
CA VAL A 501 -12.76 2.09 8.44
C VAL A 501 -12.79 0.64 8.91
N GLY A 502 -11.84 -0.16 8.44
CA GLY A 502 -11.61 -1.49 8.97
C GLY A 502 -10.94 -1.42 10.34
N GLN A 503 -11.38 -2.27 11.26
CA GLN A 503 -10.82 -2.40 12.60
C GLN A 503 -10.12 -3.75 12.78
N TRP A 504 -8.83 -3.72 13.13
CA TRP A 504 -8.10 -4.95 13.41
C TRP A 504 -8.70 -5.65 14.64
N PRO A 505 -9.07 -6.94 14.56
CA PRO A 505 -9.80 -7.61 15.63
C PRO A 505 -8.99 -7.86 16.91
N LYS A 506 -7.66 -7.74 16.83
CA LYS A 506 -6.76 -7.88 17.99
C LYS A 506 -6.10 -6.53 18.28
N LEU A 507 -6.51 -5.88 19.35
CA LEU A 507 -5.85 -4.69 19.90
C LEU A 507 -4.77 -5.09 20.91
#